data_b88ddac9609eb1744e5a71dfa5ea24d0
#
_entry.id   b88ddac9609eb1744e5a71dfa5ea24d0
#
_cell.length_a   1.000
_cell.length_b   1.000
_cell.length_c   1.000
_cell.angle_alpha   90.00
_cell.angle_beta   90.00
_cell.angle_gamma   90.00
#
_symmetry.space_group_name_H-M   'P 1'
#
loop_
_entity.id
_entity.type
_entity.pdbx_description
1 polymer ?
#
loop_
_entity_poly.entity_id
_entity_poly.type
_entity_poly.pdbx_seq_one_letter_code
_entity_poly.pdbx_strand_id
1 'polypeptide(L)'
;EDGESWVRFRTAGWTLPRGPHEMTRHDAAMARFGQWWTRAVRTGHGFAQVGHLHPEYFVRERRRVLVYGLALPLLFLAGLLTTLWLSAAVLAVYALNYVRTAQGLIRDGLPAAQAWRHSLLLTLSKIPNLIGMARFHTRRVRRSDMRIIEYK
;
A
#
# COMPACT_ATOMS: atom_id res chain seq x y z
N GLU A 1 -7.38 12.74 3.61
CA GLU A 1 -8.50 13.62 3.22
C GLU A 1 -8.95 13.37 1.80
N ASP A 2 -8.04 13.35 0.84
CA ASP A 2 -8.40 13.25 -0.58
C ASP A 2 -9.17 11.97 -0.94
N GLY A 3 -8.84 10.84 -0.33
CA GLY A 3 -9.47 9.55 -0.65
C GLY A 3 -10.95 9.46 -0.23
N GLU A 4 -11.32 10.06 0.89
CA GLU A 4 -12.71 10.08 1.36
C GLU A 4 -13.56 11.06 0.56
N SER A 5 -13.02 12.23 0.25
CA SER A 5 -13.69 13.24 -0.57
C SER A 5 -14.06 12.69 -1.95
N TRP A 6 -13.17 11.92 -2.58
CA TRP A 6 -13.45 11.25 -3.86
C TRP A 6 -14.61 10.26 -3.78
N VAL A 7 -14.72 9.53 -2.68
CA VAL A 7 -15.83 8.58 -2.48
C VAL A 7 -17.15 9.36 -2.33
N ARG A 8 -17.16 10.43 -1.51
CA ARG A 8 -18.35 11.27 -1.33
C ARG A 8 -18.84 11.91 -2.62
N PHE A 9 -17.94 12.43 -3.45
CA PHE A 9 -18.33 13.00 -4.75
C PHE A 9 -18.96 11.96 -5.67
N ARG A 10 -18.42 10.74 -5.71
CA ARG A 10 -18.99 9.66 -6.53
C ARG A 10 -20.35 9.18 -6.01
N THR A 11 -20.50 9.04 -4.71
CA THR A 11 -21.80 8.64 -4.12
C THR A 11 -22.86 9.72 -4.25
N ALA A 12 -22.47 10.99 -4.34
CA ALA A 12 -23.36 12.11 -4.66
C ALA A 12 -23.68 12.23 -6.16
N GLY A 13 -23.26 11.27 -7.00
CA GLY A 13 -23.56 11.25 -8.44
C GLY A 13 -22.69 12.18 -9.29
N TRP A 14 -21.64 12.79 -8.75
CA TRP A 14 -20.73 13.65 -9.51
C TRP A 14 -19.79 12.82 -10.35
N THR A 15 -19.78 13.07 -11.66
CA THR A 15 -18.77 12.56 -12.58
C THR A 15 -17.56 13.50 -12.52
N LEU A 16 -16.42 12.97 -12.07
CA LEU A 16 -15.16 13.73 -12.04
C LEU A 16 -14.40 13.46 -13.35
N PRO A 17 -14.44 14.37 -14.32
CA PRO A 17 -13.71 14.19 -15.57
C PRO A 17 -12.20 14.25 -15.30
N ARG A 18 -11.44 13.31 -15.86
CA ARG A 18 -9.99 13.44 -15.95
C ARG A 18 -9.69 14.43 -17.06
N GLY A 19 -9.26 15.65 -16.68
CA GLY A 19 -8.77 16.62 -17.65
C GLY A 19 -7.51 16.10 -18.35
N PRO A 20 -7.31 16.40 -19.65
CA PRO A 20 -6.12 15.99 -20.39
C PRO A 20 -4.85 16.78 -19.98
N HIS A 21 -5.00 17.80 -19.14
CA HIS A 21 -3.87 18.59 -18.66
C HIS A 21 -3.42 18.12 -17.27
N GLU A 22 -2.10 17.94 -17.11
CA GLU A 22 -1.47 17.76 -15.79
C GLU A 22 -1.70 19.05 -14.96
N MET A 23 -2.73 19.03 -14.12
CA MET A 23 -3.08 20.20 -13.28
C MET A 23 -2.09 20.43 -12.13
N THR A 24 -1.31 19.42 -11.76
CA THR A 24 -0.29 19.50 -10.71
C THR A 24 0.85 18.55 -11.03
N ARG A 25 2.03 19.10 -11.27
CA ARG A 25 3.27 18.33 -11.22
C ARG A 25 3.60 18.12 -9.75
N HIS A 26 3.05 17.02 -9.16
CA HIS A 26 3.55 16.59 -7.87
C HIS A 26 4.98 16.14 -8.07
N ASP A 27 5.92 16.97 -7.66
CA ASP A 27 7.32 16.60 -7.57
C ASP A 27 7.45 15.57 -6.44
N ALA A 28 7.10 14.33 -6.79
CA ALA A 28 7.23 13.18 -5.91
C ALA A 28 8.69 12.68 -5.91
N ALA A 29 9.66 13.60 -6.01
CA ALA A 29 11.08 13.31 -5.88
C ALA A 29 11.37 12.85 -4.45
N MET A 30 10.96 11.61 -4.14
CA MET A 30 11.34 10.97 -2.89
C MET A 30 12.81 10.56 -2.98
N ALA A 31 13.69 11.51 -2.69
CA ALA A 31 15.13 11.30 -2.72
C ALA A 31 15.63 10.45 -1.53
N ARG A 32 14.81 10.28 -0.48
CA ARG A 32 15.21 9.60 0.75
C ARG A 32 14.26 8.45 1.08
N PHE A 33 14.83 7.31 1.45
CA PHE A 33 14.06 6.11 1.87
C PHE A 33 13.04 6.41 2.98
N GLY A 34 13.39 7.26 3.96
CA GLY A 34 12.49 7.65 5.06
C GLY A 34 11.22 8.37 4.58
N GLN A 35 11.32 9.19 3.53
CA GLN A 35 10.16 9.86 2.93
C GLN A 35 9.20 8.84 2.30
N TRP A 36 9.76 7.89 1.53
CA TRP A 36 9.00 6.79 0.96
C TRP A 36 8.33 5.93 2.04
N TRP A 37 9.08 5.57 3.10
CA TRP A 37 8.55 4.79 4.22
C TRP A 37 7.36 5.49 4.89
N THR A 38 7.53 6.77 5.25
CA THR A 38 6.48 7.56 5.88
C THR A 38 5.25 7.67 4.99
N ARG A 39 5.44 7.87 3.68
CA ARG A 39 4.34 7.89 2.71
C ARG A 39 3.63 6.54 2.66
N ALA A 40 4.35 5.44 2.63
CA ALA A 40 3.76 4.10 2.64
C ALA A 40 2.95 3.83 3.93
N VAL A 41 3.45 4.26 5.10
CA VAL A 41 2.69 4.18 6.36
C VAL A 41 1.38 4.97 6.28
N ARG A 42 1.40 6.18 5.71
CA ARG A 42 0.18 6.99 5.50
C ARG A 42 -0.79 6.32 4.55
N THR A 43 -0.31 5.76 3.45
CA THR A 43 -1.13 5.01 2.50
C THR A 43 -1.85 3.85 3.19
N GLY A 44 -1.16 3.09 4.03
CA GLY A 44 -1.77 2.02 4.81
C GLY A 44 -2.83 2.50 5.78
N HIS A 45 -2.59 3.64 6.47
CA HIS A 45 -3.58 4.29 7.32
C HIS A 45 -4.83 4.69 6.51
N GLY A 46 -4.64 5.30 5.32
CA GLY A 46 -5.74 5.66 4.42
C GLY A 46 -6.56 4.45 3.96
N PHE A 47 -5.93 3.32 3.64
CA PHE A 47 -6.64 2.08 3.29
C PHE A 47 -7.54 1.58 4.43
N ALA A 48 -7.07 1.68 5.68
CA ALA A 48 -7.85 1.26 6.83
C ALA A 48 -8.99 2.25 7.12
N GLN A 49 -8.73 3.55 7.04
CA GLN A 49 -9.71 4.61 7.29
C GLN A 49 -10.85 4.58 6.27
N VAL A 50 -10.51 4.63 4.98
CA VAL A 50 -11.54 4.60 3.91
C VAL A 50 -12.29 3.28 3.92
N GLY A 51 -11.59 2.16 4.06
CA GLY A 51 -12.24 0.85 4.11
C GLY A 51 -13.01 0.59 5.40
N HIS A 52 -12.88 1.44 6.43
CA HIS A 52 -13.75 1.42 7.60
C HIS A 52 -15.06 2.20 7.36
N LEU A 53 -14.96 3.36 6.70
CA LEU A 53 -16.11 4.20 6.36
C LEU A 53 -16.90 3.62 5.18
N HIS A 54 -16.19 3.00 4.25
CA HIS A 54 -16.70 2.44 3.00
C HIS A 54 -16.11 1.04 2.79
N PRO A 55 -16.72 -0.03 3.33
CA PRO A 55 -16.17 -1.40 3.33
C PRO A 55 -15.84 -1.96 1.95
N GLU A 56 -16.54 -1.50 0.92
CA GLU A 56 -16.37 -1.90 -0.49
C GLU A 56 -15.08 -1.36 -1.13
N TYR A 57 -14.49 -0.30 -0.55
CA TYR A 57 -13.27 0.31 -1.10
C TYR A 57 -11.99 -0.29 -0.51
N PHE A 58 -10.97 -0.35 -1.34
CA PHE A 58 -9.63 -0.85 -0.99
C PHE A 58 -9.59 -2.28 -0.41
N VAL A 59 -10.60 -3.12 -0.70
CA VAL A 59 -10.66 -4.51 -0.22
C VAL A 59 -9.45 -5.31 -0.68
N ARG A 60 -9.09 -5.20 -1.97
CA ARG A 60 -7.93 -5.90 -2.55
C ARG A 60 -6.61 -5.42 -1.95
N GLU A 61 -6.46 -4.11 -1.77
CA GLU A 61 -5.27 -3.49 -1.19
C GLU A 61 -5.10 -3.90 0.25
N ARG A 62 -6.13 -3.82 1.08
CA ARG A 62 -6.13 -4.27 2.48
C ARG A 62 -5.78 -5.76 2.59
N ARG A 63 -6.41 -6.61 1.76
CA ARG A 63 -6.10 -8.04 1.72
C ARG A 63 -4.64 -8.29 1.34
N ARG A 64 -4.13 -7.62 0.32
CA ARG A 64 -2.71 -7.72 -0.07
C ARG A 64 -1.77 -7.28 1.04
N VAL A 65 -2.08 -6.21 1.76
CA VAL A 65 -1.27 -5.77 2.90
C VAL A 65 -1.27 -6.83 4.01
N LEU A 66 -2.40 -7.43 4.34
CA LEU A 66 -2.49 -8.50 5.36
C LEU A 66 -1.75 -9.77 4.91
N VAL A 67 -1.88 -10.17 3.66
CA VAL A 67 -1.19 -11.37 3.15
C VAL A 67 0.31 -11.14 3.08
N TYR A 68 0.77 -10.12 2.35
CA TYR A 68 2.19 -9.88 2.08
C TYR A 68 2.91 -9.14 3.21
N GLY A 69 2.21 -8.39 4.05
CA GLY A 69 2.80 -7.65 5.17
C GLY A 69 2.75 -8.39 6.50
N LEU A 70 1.83 -9.35 6.67
CA LEU A 70 1.65 -10.07 7.94
C LEU A 70 1.73 -11.59 7.77
N ALA A 71 0.82 -12.20 7.00
CA ALA A 71 0.69 -13.67 6.95
C ALA A 71 1.94 -14.34 6.39
N LEU A 72 2.45 -13.89 5.25
CA LEU A 72 3.66 -14.47 4.64
C LEU A 72 4.92 -14.28 5.50
N PRO A 73 5.21 -13.11 6.12
CA PRO A 73 6.31 -13.00 7.07
C PRO A 73 6.20 -13.94 8.27
N LEU A 74 4.99 -14.12 8.84
CA LEU A 74 4.78 -15.07 9.93
C LEU A 74 4.98 -16.52 9.49
N LEU A 75 4.49 -16.88 8.29
CA LEU A 75 4.73 -18.22 7.72
C LEU A 75 6.21 -18.44 7.41
N PHE A 76 6.93 -17.43 6.97
CA PHE A 76 8.38 -17.51 6.78
C PHE A 76 9.12 -17.82 8.08
N LEU A 77 8.79 -17.08 9.15
CA LEU A 77 9.38 -17.32 10.47
C LEU A 77 9.00 -18.71 11.02
N ALA A 78 7.75 -19.12 10.88
CA ALA A 78 7.32 -20.46 11.26
C ALA A 78 8.06 -21.54 10.47
N GLY A 79 8.30 -21.32 9.18
CA GLY A 79 9.05 -22.24 8.34
C GLY A 79 10.51 -22.38 8.78
N LEU A 80 11.15 -21.32 9.25
CA LEU A 80 12.51 -21.40 9.79
C LEU A 80 12.60 -22.27 11.04
N LEU A 81 11.52 -22.33 11.83
CA LEU A 81 11.44 -23.11 13.07
C LEU A 81 10.99 -24.55 12.85
N THR A 82 10.32 -24.84 11.74
CA THR A 82 9.73 -26.17 11.48
C THR A 82 10.35 -26.85 10.28
N THR A 83 10.26 -26.26 9.11
CA THR A 83 10.75 -26.83 7.86
C THR A 83 11.18 -25.76 6.87
N LEU A 84 12.41 -25.79 6.42
CA LEU A 84 12.97 -24.82 5.47
C LEU A 84 12.21 -24.76 4.13
N TRP A 85 11.53 -25.83 3.74
CA TRP A 85 10.70 -25.84 2.53
C TRP A 85 9.55 -24.83 2.58
N LEU A 86 8.96 -24.64 3.76
CA LEU A 86 7.91 -23.63 3.94
C LEU A 86 8.47 -22.21 3.73
N SER A 87 9.64 -21.92 4.31
CA SER A 87 10.33 -20.64 4.10
C SER A 87 10.70 -20.44 2.64
N ALA A 88 11.21 -21.47 1.96
CA ALA A 88 11.52 -21.41 0.55
C ALA A 88 10.28 -21.15 -0.31
N ALA A 89 9.17 -21.79 -0.02
CA ALA A 89 7.89 -21.55 -0.70
C ALA A 89 7.41 -20.10 -0.53
N VAL A 90 7.52 -19.54 0.69
CA VAL A 90 7.17 -18.12 0.92
C VAL A 90 8.05 -17.19 0.12
N LEU A 91 9.37 -17.43 0.05
CA LEU A 91 10.27 -16.63 -0.79
C LEU A 91 9.91 -16.74 -2.27
N ALA A 92 9.55 -17.93 -2.75
CA ALA A 92 9.07 -18.12 -4.12
C ALA A 92 7.80 -17.32 -4.42
N VAL A 93 6.86 -17.23 -3.47
CA VAL A 93 5.65 -16.39 -3.61
C VAL A 93 6.03 -14.90 -3.71
N TYR A 94 6.98 -14.41 -2.90
CA TYR A 94 7.46 -13.04 -3.00
C TYR A 94 8.18 -12.78 -4.34
N ALA A 95 9.06 -13.69 -4.78
CA ALA A 95 9.73 -13.58 -6.04
C ALA A 95 8.75 -13.55 -7.23
N LEU A 96 7.75 -14.42 -7.21
CA LEU A 96 6.69 -14.45 -8.22
C LEU A 96 5.89 -13.14 -8.25
N ASN A 97 5.51 -12.63 -7.07
CA ASN A 97 4.79 -11.34 -6.99
C ASN A 97 5.66 -10.20 -7.51
N TYR A 98 6.95 -10.17 -7.18
CA TYR A 98 7.90 -9.18 -7.64
C TYR A 98 8.01 -9.19 -9.18
N VAL A 99 8.22 -10.37 -9.78
CA VAL A 99 8.33 -10.52 -11.23
C VAL A 99 7.03 -10.13 -11.93
N ARG A 100 5.88 -10.61 -11.46
CA ARG A 100 4.57 -10.28 -12.05
C ARG A 100 4.28 -8.79 -11.99
N THR A 101 4.63 -8.13 -10.88
CA THR A 101 4.43 -6.68 -10.74
C THR A 101 5.33 -5.92 -11.70
N ALA A 102 6.62 -6.30 -11.82
CA ALA A 102 7.54 -5.67 -12.77
C ALA A 102 7.05 -5.84 -14.22
N GLN A 103 6.62 -7.05 -14.59
CA GLN A 103 6.09 -7.33 -15.94
C GLN A 103 4.81 -6.52 -16.22
N GLY A 104 3.92 -6.36 -15.21
CA GLY A 104 2.75 -5.51 -15.34
C GLY A 104 3.14 -4.07 -15.64
N LEU A 105 4.06 -3.49 -14.87
CA LEU A 105 4.55 -2.12 -15.07
C LEU A 105 5.22 -1.93 -16.45
N ILE A 106 5.95 -2.93 -16.94
CA ILE A 106 6.55 -2.89 -18.29
C ILE A 106 5.46 -2.88 -19.36
N ARG A 107 4.43 -3.71 -19.22
CA ARG A 107 3.27 -3.72 -20.14
C ARG A 107 2.50 -2.39 -20.12
N ASP A 108 2.46 -1.71 -18.99
CA ASP A 108 1.87 -0.38 -18.82
C ASP A 108 2.77 0.75 -19.37
N GLY A 109 3.91 0.41 -19.99
CA GLY A 109 4.80 1.34 -20.70
C GLY A 109 5.97 1.89 -19.88
N LEU A 110 6.21 1.41 -18.65
CA LEU A 110 7.39 1.84 -17.89
C LEU A 110 8.68 1.21 -18.45
N PRO A 111 9.79 1.98 -18.53
CA PRO A 111 11.10 1.42 -18.84
C PRO A 111 11.48 0.28 -17.88
N ALA A 112 12.05 -0.82 -18.40
CA ALA A 112 12.31 -2.02 -17.62
C ALA A 112 13.09 -1.75 -16.32
N ALA A 113 14.16 -0.96 -16.37
CA ALA A 113 14.94 -0.62 -15.17
C ALA A 113 14.12 0.08 -14.09
N GLN A 114 13.21 0.96 -14.48
CA GLN A 114 12.29 1.64 -13.54
C GLN A 114 11.23 0.66 -13.02
N ALA A 115 10.67 -0.16 -13.88
CA ALA A 115 9.65 -1.15 -13.51
C ALA A 115 10.16 -2.12 -12.42
N TRP A 116 11.37 -2.62 -12.56
CA TRP A 116 11.99 -3.48 -11.55
C TRP A 116 12.21 -2.77 -10.22
N ARG A 117 12.71 -1.53 -10.24
CA ARG A 117 12.87 -0.70 -9.02
C ARG A 117 11.52 -0.43 -8.34
N HIS A 118 10.52 -0.03 -9.11
CA HIS A 118 9.18 0.25 -8.59
C HIS A 118 8.52 -1.02 -8.02
N SER A 119 8.68 -2.17 -8.69
CA SER A 119 8.16 -3.45 -8.20
C SER A 119 8.77 -3.83 -6.85
N LEU A 120 10.08 -3.60 -6.65
CA LEU A 120 10.74 -3.82 -5.36
C LEU A 120 10.11 -2.96 -4.27
N LEU A 121 9.99 -1.65 -4.52
CA LEU A 121 9.38 -0.72 -3.57
C LEU A 121 7.91 -1.07 -3.28
N LEU A 122 7.13 -1.47 -4.28
CA LEU A 122 5.75 -1.90 -4.12
C LEU A 122 5.63 -3.19 -3.28
N THR A 123 6.57 -4.12 -3.44
CA THR A 123 6.62 -5.34 -2.64
C THR A 123 6.98 -5.02 -1.18
N LEU A 124 8.00 -4.21 -0.95
CA LEU A 124 8.44 -3.79 0.38
C LEU A 124 7.39 -2.89 1.08
N SER A 125 6.61 -2.13 0.33
CA SER A 125 5.60 -1.20 0.89
C SER A 125 4.53 -1.89 1.75
N LYS A 126 4.37 -3.20 1.63
CA LYS A 126 3.34 -3.94 2.39
C LYS A 126 3.61 -3.91 3.90
N ILE A 127 4.89 -3.86 4.31
CA ILE A 127 5.27 -3.75 5.72
C ILE A 127 4.87 -2.38 6.31
N PRO A 128 5.33 -1.23 5.76
CA PRO A 128 4.91 0.06 6.28
C PRO A 128 3.40 0.32 6.11
N ASN A 129 2.76 -0.21 5.05
CA ASN A 129 1.30 -0.15 4.93
C ASN A 129 0.60 -0.89 6.08
N LEU A 130 1.10 -2.07 6.48
CA LEU A 130 0.58 -2.80 7.64
C LEU A 130 0.70 -1.99 8.92
N ILE A 131 1.85 -1.34 9.15
CA ILE A 131 2.06 -0.45 10.30
C ILE A 131 1.04 0.69 10.28
N GLY A 132 0.76 1.28 9.12
CA GLY A 132 -0.25 2.31 8.95
C GLY A 132 -1.65 1.83 9.31
N MET A 133 -2.05 0.65 8.80
CA MET A 133 -3.33 0.02 9.13
C MET A 133 -3.45 -0.28 10.63
N ALA A 134 -2.41 -0.86 11.24
CA ALA A 134 -2.38 -1.14 12.66
C ALA A 134 -2.52 0.13 13.52
N ARG A 135 -1.81 1.22 13.15
CA ARG A 135 -1.94 2.52 13.82
C ARG A 135 -3.35 3.07 13.78
N PHE A 136 -4.05 2.96 12.64
CA PHE A 136 -5.45 3.37 12.54
C PHE A 136 -6.33 2.59 13.52
N HIS A 137 -6.27 1.26 13.52
CA HIS A 137 -7.09 0.43 14.39
C HIS A 137 -6.79 0.65 15.88
N THR A 138 -5.49 0.78 16.23
CA THR A 138 -5.07 1.05 17.61
C THR A 138 -5.60 2.39 18.13
N ARG A 139 -5.48 3.47 17.32
CA ARG A 139 -6.01 4.79 17.68
C ARG A 139 -7.52 4.77 17.87
N ARG A 140 -8.22 4.05 16.97
CA ARG A 140 -9.66 3.90 17.05
C ARG A 140 -10.11 3.19 18.35
N VAL A 141 -9.45 2.09 18.72
CA VAL A 141 -9.75 1.35 19.96
C VAL A 141 -9.48 2.23 21.18
N ARG A 142 -8.40 3.01 21.16
CA ARG A 142 -8.03 3.91 22.26
C ARG A 142 -8.87 5.20 22.31
N ARG A 143 -9.83 5.40 21.42
CA ARG A 143 -10.64 6.63 21.29
C ARG A 143 -9.81 7.92 21.27
N SER A 144 -8.55 7.84 20.85
CA SER A 144 -7.69 9.02 20.74
C SER A 144 -8.03 9.80 19.48
N ASP A 145 -8.02 11.14 19.58
CA ASP A 145 -8.30 12.02 18.45
C ASP A 145 -7.53 11.61 17.21
N MET A 146 -8.28 11.41 16.12
CA MET A 146 -7.72 11.09 14.80
C MET A 146 -7.16 12.37 14.15
N ARG A 147 -6.18 13.02 14.79
CA ARG A 147 -5.45 14.11 14.16
C ARG A 147 -4.67 13.53 12.98
N ILE A 148 -5.01 14.01 11.81
CA ILE A 148 -4.22 13.82 10.59
C ILE A 148 -2.85 14.42 10.86
N ILE A 149 -1.80 13.68 10.55
CA ILE A 149 -0.42 14.17 10.70
C ILE A 149 -0.23 15.24 9.61
N GLU A 150 -0.49 16.50 9.97
CA GLU A 150 -0.20 17.64 9.10
C GLU A 150 1.31 17.80 8.94
N TYR A 151 1.73 18.12 7.72
CA TYR A 151 3.08 18.56 7.45
C TYR A 151 3.25 19.99 7.95
N LYS A 152 4.25 20.21 8.79
CA LYS A 152 4.98 21.48 8.79
C LYS A 152 6.22 21.33 7.95
#